data_54fd35c0318d1abbadfbbdb7f7a3e649
#
_entry.id   54fd35c0318d1abbadfbbdb7f7a3e649
#
_cell.length_a   1.000
_cell.length_b   1.000
_cell.length_c   1.000
_cell.angle_alpha   90.00
_cell.angle_beta   90.00
_cell.angle_gamma   90.00
#
_symmetry.space_group_name_H-M   'P 1'
#
loop_
_entity.id
_entity.type
_entity.pdbx_description
1 polymer ?
#
loop_
_entity_poly.entity_id
_entity_poly.type
_entity_poly.pdbx_seq_one_letter_code
_entity_poly.pdbx_strand_id
1 'polypeptide(L)'
;MTMECCESRTSLAVTRRGLLLGGASFAAWAYLPKFARAADGRDPRLIVVILRGALDGLATVAPAGDPDYADLHGTIALTRDGPHAAIELDSFFVLHPSMPHLARMYRDKQAAVVHAAATPYRERSHFDGQDVLESGFAGPGRVQSGWLNRALAALPRGERVSSALAVGATAPL
;
A
#
# COMPACT_ATOMS: atom_id res chain seq x y z
N MET A 1 -17.75 -57.96 -25.34
CA MET A 1 -17.64 -56.63 -25.92
C MET A 1 -17.55 -55.67 -24.74
N THR A 2 -16.34 -55.53 -24.19
CA THR A 2 -15.98 -54.79 -22.99
C THR A 2 -15.47 -53.43 -23.40
N MET A 3 -16.20 -52.36 -23.03
CA MET A 3 -15.79 -50.97 -23.21
C MET A 3 -14.81 -50.60 -22.07
N GLU A 4 -13.53 -50.46 -22.40
CA GLU A 4 -12.55 -49.84 -21.53
C GLU A 4 -12.75 -48.33 -21.52
N CYS A 5 -13.10 -47.80 -20.35
CA CYS A 5 -13.18 -46.39 -20.09
C CYS A 5 -11.78 -45.84 -19.80
N CYS A 6 -11.25 -45.03 -20.72
CA CYS A 6 -9.93 -44.41 -20.62
C CYS A 6 -10.02 -43.22 -19.65
N GLU A 7 -9.69 -43.46 -18.38
CA GLU A 7 -9.62 -42.43 -17.33
C GLU A 7 -8.29 -41.70 -17.42
N SER A 8 -8.30 -40.57 -18.11
CA SER A 8 -7.15 -39.66 -18.20
C SER A 8 -6.99 -38.94 -16.86
N ARG A 9 -6.14 -39.49 -15.98
CA ARG A 9 -5.68 -38.82 -14.77
C ARG A 9 -4.68 -37.71 -15.15
N THR A 10 -5.15 -36.51 -15.35
CA THR A 10 -4.30 -35.31 -15.34
C THR A 10 -3.84 -35.07 -13.93
N SER A 11 -2.64 -35.50 -13.57
CA SER A 11 -1.97 -35.14 -12.32
C SER A 11 -1.56 -33.65 -12.38
N LEU A 12 -2.34 -32.78 -11.77
CA LEU A 12 -1.97 -31.39 -11.54
C LEU A 12 -0.80 -31.36 -10.55
N ALA A 13 0.43 -31.24 -11.08
CA ALA A 13 1.61 -31.03 -10.26
C ALA A 13 1.57 -29.61 -9.67
N VAL A 14 1.02 -29.52 -8.46
CA VAL A 14 0.96 -28.27 -7.72
C VAL A 14 2.35 -27.95 -7.19
N THR A 15 3.00 -26.93 -7.72
CA THR A 15 4.29 -26.45 -7.18
C THR A 15 4.08 -25.75 -5.84
N ARG A 16 5.10 -25.78 -4.95
CA ARG A 16 5.04 -25.10 -3.64
C ARG A 16 4.71 -23.61 -3.78
N ARG A 17 5.23 -22.93 -4.81
CA ARG A 17 4.87 -21.54 -5.14
C ARG A 17 3.42 -21.39 -5.59
N GLY A 18 2.92 -22.30 -6.41
CA GLY A 18 1.52 -22.32 -6.84
C GLY A 18 0.57 -22.54 -5.67
N LEU A 19 0.95 -23.39 -4.71
CA LEU A 19 0.17 -23.61 -3.48
C LEU A 19 0.13 -22.37 -2.58
N LEU A 20 1.27 -21.68 -2.42
CA LEU A 20 1.36 -20.47 -1.60
C LEU A 20 0.60 -19.30 -2.25
N LEU A 21 0.74 -19.11 -3.56
CA LEU A 21 0.02 -18.06 -4.28
C LEU A 21 -1.48 -18.34 -4.37
N GLY A 22 -1.87 -19.58 -4.63
CA GLY A 22 -3.26 -20.00 -4.65
C GLY A 22 -3.90 -19.95 -3.27
N GLY A 23 -3.19 -20.38 -2.23
CA GLY A 23 -3.65 -20.32 -0.84
C GLY A 23 -3.82 -18.89 -0.34
N ALA A 24 -2.87 -18.00 -0.62
CA ALA A 24 -2.98 -16.58 -0.28
C ALA A 24 -4.12 -15.89 -1.03
N SER A 25 -4.29 -16.18 -2.32
CA SER A 25 -5.41 -15.64 -3.12
C SER A 25 -6.75 -16.17 -2.65
N PHE A 26 -6.84 -17.45 -2.27
CA PHE A 26 -8.07 -18.07 -1.77
C PHE A 26 -8.42 -17.55 -0.36
N ALA A 27 -7.43 -17.38 0.52
CA ALA A 27 -7.61 -16.76 1.82
C ALA A 27 -8.08 -15.29 1.67
N ALA A 28 -7.41 -14.50 0.83
CA ALA A 28 -7.82 -13.13 0.55
C ALA A 28 -9.24 -13.07 -0.01
N TRP A 29 -9.63 -13.97 -0.92
CA TRP A 29 -10.97 -14.03 -1.49
C TRP A 29 -12.03 -14.52 -0.49
N ALA A 30 -11.70 -15.47 0.39
CA ALA A 30 -12.62 -15.99 1.41
C ALA A 30 -12.89 -14.97 2.51
N TYR A 31 -11.90 -14.13 2.85
CA TYR A 31 -12.02 -13.08 3.88
C TYR A 31 -12.49 -11.73 3.33
N LEU A 32 -12.58 -11.56 2.01
CA LEU A 32 -13.22 -10.37 1.46
C LEU A 32 -14.71 -10.39 1.81
N PRO A 33 -15.23 -9.40 2.53
CA PRO A 33 -16.63 -9.36 2.94
C PRO A 33 -17.53 -9.34 1.70
N LYS A 34 -18.23 -10.42 1.44
CA LYS A 34 -19.14 -10.55 0.29
C LYS A 34 -20.42 -9.73 0.42
N PHE A 35 -20.63 -9.10 1.58
CA PHE A 35 -21.89 -8.45 1.95
C PHE A 35 -21.72 -7.07 2.60
N ALA A 36 -20.64 -6.34 2.30
CA ALA A 36 -20.58 -4.95 2.68
C ALA A 36 -21.58 -4.15 1.80
N ARG A 37 -22.82 -4.05 2.22
CA ARG A 37 -23.78 -3.09 1.67
C ARG A 37 -23.45 -1.73 2.26
N ALA A 38 -22.81 -0.87 1.50
CA ALA A 38 -22.80 0.54 1.80
C ALA A 38 -24.22 1.12 1.65
N ALA A 39 -24.57 2.06 2.47
CA ALA A 39 -25.89 2.71 2.44
C ALA A 39 -26.21 3.32 1.05
N ASP A 40 -25.18 3.62 0.23
CA ASP A 40 -25.29 4.21 -1.11
C ASP A 40 -24.73 3.30 -2.22
N GLY A 41 -24.67 1.98 -2.03
CA GLY A 41 -24.10 1.04 -2.99
C GLY A 41 -22.56 1.09 -3.11
N ARG A 42 -21.86 1.88 -2.30
CA ARG A 42 -20.40 1.90 -2.21
C ARG A 42 -19.92 0.87 -1.21
N ASP A 43 -18.81 0.23 -1.52
CA ASP A 43 -18.13 -0.69 -0.61
C ASP A 43 -17.11 0.09 0.25
N PRO A 44 -17.35 0.30 1.55
CA PRO A 44 -16.50 1.12 2.42
C PRO A 44 -15.24 0.38 2.86
N ARG A 45 -14.50 -0.23 1.93
CA ARG A 45 -13.23 -0.89 2.24
C ARG A 45 -12.12 0.13 2.32
N LEU A 46 -11.32 0.04 3.38
CA LEU A 46 -10.07 0.79 3.55
C LEU A 46 -8.91 -0.20 3.46
N ILE A 47 -7.99 0.05 2.54
CA ILE A 47 -6.72 -0.67 2.44
C ILE A 47 -5.61 0.31 2.84
N VAL A 48 -4.86 -0.03 3.87
CA VAL A 48 -3.68 0.74 4.29
C VAL A 48 -2.43 -0.05 3.90
N VAL A 49 -1.55 0.58 3.12
CA VAL A 49 -0.28 -0.02 2.69
C VAL A 49 0.85 0.69 3.41
N ILE A 50 1.57 -0.02 4.28
CA ILE A 50 2.73 0.49 4.98
C ILE A 50 3.99 -0.04 4.30
N LEU A 51 4.80 0.87 3.76
CA LEU A 51 6.05 0.55 3.07
C LEU A 51 7.20 0.52 4.09
N ARG A 52 7.33 -0.60 4.82
CA ARG A 52 8.33 -0.76 5.90
C ARG A 52 9.77 -0.71 5.42
N GLY A 53 10.03 -1.00 4.13
CA GLY A 53 11.35 -0.87 3.51
C GLY A 53 11.77 0.57 3.25
N ALA A 54 10.95 1.53 3.63
CA ALA A 54 11.02 2.94 3.31
C ALA A 54 10.70 3.27 1.83
N LEU A 55 10.25 4.47 1.61
CA LEU A 55 10.07 5.09 0.30
C LEU A 55 10.55 6.52 0.43
N ASP A 56 11.48 6.93 -0.40
CA ASP A 56 11.87 8.33 -0.48
C ASP A 56 10.75 9.14 -1.13
N GLY A 57 10.11 9.97 -0.34
CA GLY A 57 8.99 10.80 -0.79
C GLY A 57 9.38 11.82 -1.84
N LEU A 58 10.58 12.39 -1.72
CA LEU A 58 11.10 13.41 -2.65
C LEU A 58 11.57 12.80 -3.98
N ALA A 59 12.04 11.53 -3.97
CA ALA A 59 12.32 10.79 -5.19
C ALA A 59 11.08 10.18 -5.82
N THR A 60 9.97 10.10 -5.09
CA THR A 60 8.69 9.58 -5.59
C THR A 60 7.84 10.68 -6.20
N VAL A 61 7.56 11.74 -5.42
CA VAL A 61 6.84 12.93 -5.84
C VAL A 61 7.73 14.13 -5.56
N ALA A 62 8.37 14.60 -6.58
CA ALA A 62 9.41 15.63 -6.48
C ALA A 62 8.82 17.03 -6.67
N PRO A 63 9.21 18.00 -5.84
CA PRO A 63 8.89 19.40 -6.03
C PRO A 63 9.81 20.04 -7.07
N ALA A 64 9.78 19.55 -8.32
CA ALA A 64 10.66 20.00 -9.39
C ALA A 64 10.43 21.46 -9.82
N GLY A 65 9.38 22.09 -9.30
CA GLY A 65 9.14 23.53 -9.43
C GLY A 65 9.84 24.38 -8.37
N ASP A 66 10.43 23.75 -7.35
CA ASP A 66 11.26 24.43 -6.35
C ASP A 66 12.64 24.74 -6.95
N PRO A 67 13.12 26.00 -6.93
CA PRO A 67 14.39 26.38 -7.51
C PRO A 67 15.60 25.68 -6.86
N ASP A 68 15.50 25.31 -5.58
CA ASP A 68 16.57 24.67 -4.83
C ASP A 68 16.56 23.13 -4.94
N TYR A 69 15.49 22.54 -5.51
CA TYR A 69 15.32 21.09 -5.54
C TYR A 69 16.46 20.37 -6.24
N ALA A 70 16.86 20.83 -7.43
CA ALA A 70 17.91 20.17 -8.21
C ALA A 70 19.28 20.23 -7.53
N ASP A 71 19.63 21.37 -6.94
CA ASP A 71 20.89 21.55 -6.23
C ASP A 71 20.96 20.73 -4.95
N LEU A 72 19.87 20.65 -4.19
CA LEU A 72 19.77 19.87 -2.96
C LEU A 72 19.77 18.35 -3.20
N HIS A 73 19.24 17.89 -4.33
CA HIS A 73 19.13 16.46 -4.66
C HIS A 73 20.24 15.97 -5.59
N GLY A 74 20.93 16.86 -6.29
CA GLY A 74 22.04 16.53 -7.17
C GLY A 74 21.66 15.50 -8.23
N THR A 75 22.45 14.44 -8.35
CA THR A 75 22.27 13.40 -9.41
C THR A 75 21.02 12.54 -9.26
N ILE A 76 20.35 12.55 -8.12
CA ILE A 76 19.11 11.79 -7.89
C ILE A 76 17.85 12.63 -8.11
N ALA A 77 18.00 13.91 -8.44
CA ALA A 77 16.88 14.78 -8.74
C ALA A 77 16.11 14.28 -9.97
N LEU A 78 14.79 14.25 -9.86
CA LEU A 78 13.91 13.96 -11.01
C LEU A 78 13.91 15.17 -11.96
N THR A 79 14.07 14.91 -13.24
CA THR A 79 14.06 15.95 -14.29
C THR A 79 12.80 15.86 -15.13
N ARG A 80 12.35 17.00 -15.68
CA ARG A 80 11.20 17.05 -16.59
C ARG A 80 11.55 16.58 -18.01
N ASP A 81 12.83 16.56 -18.34
CA ASP A 81 13.37 16.25 -19.65
C ASP A 81 14.31 15.05 -19.62
N GLY A 82 14.58 14.48 -20.81
CA GLY A 82 15.53 13.40 -20.98
C GLY A 82 14.90 12.01 -21.06
N PRO A 83 15.73 10.95 -21.18
CA PRO A 83 15.26 9.57 -21.42
C PRO A 83 14.48 8.98 -20.24
N HIS A 84 14.61 9.54 -19.06
CA HIS A 84 13.90 9.15 -17.83
C HIS A 84 13.10 10.31 -17.26
N ALA A 85 12.52 11.13 -18.13
CA ALA A 85 11.71 12.28 -17.74
C ALA A 85 10.62 11.86 -16.73
N ALA A 86 10.48 12.64 -15.69
CA ALA A 86 9.43 12.48 -14.69
C ALA A 86 8.05 12.78 -15.30
N ILE A 87 7.01 12.21 -14.71
CA ILE A 87 5.63 12.43 -15.16
C ILE A 87 5.11 13.69 -14.47
N GLU A 88 4.67 14.67 -15.24
CA GLU A 88 4.07 15.87 -14.67
C GLU A 88 2.75 15.57 -13.95
N LEU A 89 2.63 16.06 -12.72
CA LEU A 89 1.40 16.10 -11.95
C LEU A 89 0.74 17.48 -12.08
N ASP A 90 1.54 18.54 -11.89
CA ASP A 90 1.16 19.93 -12.04
C ASP A 90 2.41 20.80 -12.36
N SER A 91 2.28 22.12 -12.28
CA SER A 91 3.39 23.05 -12.57
C SER A 91 4.53 22.96 -11.56
N PHE A 92 4.28 22.45 -10.34
CA PHE A 92 5.26 22.38 -9.26
C PHE A 92 5.77 20.97 -9.02
N PHE A 93 4.89 19.95 -9.02
CA PHE A 93 5.23 18.56 -8.70
C PHE A 93 5.36 17.68 -9.92
N VAL A 94 6.30 16.75 -9.86
CA VAL A 94 6.46 15.65 -10.81
C VAL A 94 6.50 14.31 -10.08
N LEU A 95 6.11 13.25 -10.76
CA LEU A 95 6.07 11.89 -10.26
C LEU A 95 7.17 11.05 -10.91
N HIS A 96 7.75 10.12 -10.14
CA HIS A 96 8.74 9.17 -10.66
C HIS A 96 8.20 8.42 -11.89
N PRO A 97 9.00 8.27 -12.97
CA PRO A 97 8.54 7.70 -14.24
C PRO A 97 8.05 6.24 -14.13
N SER A 98 8.47 5.50 -13.12
CA SER A 98 7.98 4.13 -12.87
C SER A 98 6.55 4.05 -12.30
N MET A 99 5.87 5.18 -12.10
CA MET A 99 4.52 5.22 -11.50
C MET A 99 3.41 5.72 -12.46
N PRO A 100 3.30 5.20 -13.70
CA PRO A 100 2.32 5.71 -14.67
C PRO A 100 0.87 5.47 -14.23
N HIS A 101 0.62 4.41 -13.46
CA HIS A 101 -0.72 4.11 -12.95
C HIS A 101 -1.17 5.14 -11.91
N LEU A 102 -0.28 5.53 -10.99
CA LEU A 102 -0.58 6.57 -10.00
C LEU A 102 -0.81 7.92 -10.67
N ALA A 103 -0.01 8.26 -11.70
CA ALA A 103 -0.22 9.46 -12.51
C ALA A 103 -1.60 9.49 -13.18
N ARG A 104 -2.07 8.36 -13.70
CA ARG A 104 -3.41 8.25 -14.28
C ARG A 104 -4.48 8.48 -13.22
N MET A 105 -4.39 7.79 -12.07
CA MET A 105 -5.33 7.96 -10.97
C MET A 105 -5.36 9.40 -10.46
N TYR A 106 -4.22 10.07 -10.40
CA TYR A 106 -4.13 11.47 -10.00
C TYR A 106 -4.87 12.37 -10.99
N ARG A 107 -4.65 12.20 -12.29
CA ARG A 107 -5.36 12.95 -13.35
C ARG A 107 -6.87 12.71 -13.34
N ASP A 108 -7.28 11.47 -13.06
CA ASP A 108 -8.67 11.07 -12.95
C ASP A 108 -9.31 11.48 -11.60
N LYS A 109 -8.58 12.21 -10.73
CA LYS A 109 -8.99 12.64 -9.37
C LYS A 109 -9.36 11.49 -8.45
N GLN A 110 -8.76 10.33 -8.68
CA GLN A 110 -8.91 9.12 -7.86
C GLN A 110 -7.75 8.95 -6.87
N ALA A 111 -6.70 9.73 -6.99
CA ALA A 111 -5.58 9.74 -6.07
C ALA A 111 -5.21 11.18 -5.68
N ALA A 112 -4.69 11.32 -4.48
CA ALA A 112 -4.10 12.56 -3.97
C ALA A 112 -2.77 12.24 -3.28
N VAL A 113 -1.87 13.21 -3.25
CA VAL A 113 -0.59 13.12 -2.56
C VAL A 113 -0.57 14.14 -1.43
N VAL A 114 -0.23 13.68 -0.22
CA VAL A 114 0.04 14.57 0.92
C VAL A 114 1.55 14.69 1.04
N HIS A 115 2.08 15.79 0.56
CA HIS A 115 3.52 16.06 0.56
C HIS A 115 3.99 16.59 1.92
N ALA A 116 5.28 16.43 2.24
CA ALA A 116 5.88 16.87 3.49
C ALA A 116 5.21 16.33 4.77
N ALA A 117 4.53 15.19 4.68
CA ALA A 117 3.98 14.50 5.84
C ALA A 117 5.10 13.72 6.56
N ALA A 118 5.26 13.96 7.86
CA ALA A 118 6.26 13.29 8.67
C ALA A 118 5.75 13.05 10.09
N THR A 119 6.28 12.01 10.74
CA THR A 119 6.09 11.82 12.18
C THR A 119 6.97 12.82 12.95
N PRO A 120 6.69 13.09 14.23
CA PRO A 120 7.54 13.96 15.08
C PRO A 120 8.87 13.28 15.49
N TYR A 121 9.06 12.00 15.18
CA TYR A 121 10.27 11.26 15.51
C TYR A 121 11.49 11.83 14.77
N ARG A 122 12.60 12.05 15.50
CA ARG A 122 13.82 12.69 14.98
C ARG A 122 15.08 11.83 15.17
N GLU A 123 14.98 10.72 15.87
CA GLU A 123 16.08 9.79 16.04
C GLU A 123 16.32 8.96 14.77
N ARG A 124 17.47 8.28 14.69
CA ARG A 124 17.88 7.52 13.49
C ARG A 124 17.57 6.02 13.56
N SER A 125 16.69 5.60 14.45
CA SER A 125 16.27 4.21 14.54
C SER A 125 15.14 3.92 13.55
N HIS A 126 15.42 3.07 12.59
CA HIS A 126 14.42 2.64 11.60
C HIS A 126 13.23 1.91 12.25
N PHE A 127 13.50 1.03 13.21
CA PHE A 127 12.45 0.27 13.90
C PHE A 127 11.59 1.15 14.80
N ASP A 128 12.20 2.08 15.51
CA ASP A 128 11.44 3.04 16.33
C ASP A 128 10.60 3.99 15.46
N GLY A 129 11.13 4.38 14.29
CA GLY A 129 10.38 5.14 13.31
C GLY A 129 9.15 4.39 12.77
N GLN A 130 9.27 3.09 12.56
CA GLN A 130 8.14 2.22 12.21
C GLN A 130 7.11 2.15 13.34
N ASP A 131 7.56 1.93 14.58
CA ASP A 131 6.68 1.89 15.75
C ASP A 131 5.91 3.21 15.92
N VAL A 132 6.59 4.34 15.79
CA VAL A 132 5.95 5.67 15.85
C VAL A 132 4.91 5.85 14.72
N LEU A 133 5.23 5.43 13.50
CA LEU A 133 4.31 5.50 12.37
C LEU A 133 3.06 4.64 12.59
N GLU A 134 3.23 3.43 13.11
CA GLU A 134 2.14 2.47 13.33
C GLU A 134 1.35 2.77 14.61
N SER A 135 2.03 3.20 15.68
CA SER A 135 1.37 3.59 16.93
C SER A 135 0.64 4.93 16.82
N GLY A 136 1.15 5.86 16.00
CA GLY A 136 0.64 7.22 15.89
C GLY A 136 0.95 8.09 17.11
N PHE A 137 1.95 7.72 17.94
CA PHE A 137 2.43 8.50 19.08
C PHE A 137 3.76 9.18 18.78
N ALA A 138 4.12 10.16 19.58
CA ALA A 138 5.33 10.95 19.38
C ALA A 138 6.65 10.21 19.68
N GLY A 139 6.61 9.04 20.31
CA GLY A 139 7.77 8.22 20.64
C GLY A 139 7.46 6.73 20.62
N PRO A 140 8.50 5.88 20.46
CA PRO A 140 8.34 4.45 20.36
C PRO A 140 8.01 3.78 21.69
N GLY A 141 7.52 2.53 21.65
CA GLY A 141 7.34 1.65 22.81
C GLY A 141 6.26 2.06 23.81
N ARG A 142 5.40 3.02 23.49
CA ARG A 142 4.41 3.55 24.42
C ARG A 142 3.14 2.72 24.51
N VAL A 143 2.80 1.97 23.49
CA VAL A 143 1.56 1.20 23.42
C VAL A 143 1.73 -0.06 22.56
N GLN A 144 0.90 -1.06 22.86
CA GLN A 144 0.80 -2.29 22.09
C GLN A 144 -0.36 -2.28 21.08
N SER A 145 -0.94 -1.10 20.80
CA SER A 145 -2.07 -0.96 19.89
C SER A 145 -1.85 0.25 18.97
N GLY A 146 -1.86 -0.01 17.67
CA GLY A 146 -1.67 0.99 16.65
C GLY A 146 -2.88 1.90 16.43
N TRP A 147 -2.68 2.97 15.68
CA TRP A 147 -3.76 3.92 15.35
C TRP A 147 -4.88 3.27 14.52
N LEU A 148 -4.54 2.24 13.69
CA LEU A 148 -5.54 1.49 12.93
C LEU A 148 -6.51 0.73 13.83
N ASN A 149 -6.01 0.10 14.90
CA ASN A 149 -6.86 -0.57 15.89
C ASN A 149 -7.77 0.41 16.61
N ARG A 150 -7.26 1.60 16.95
CA ARG A 150 -8.08 2.65 17.58
C ARG A 150 -9.13 3.18 16.61
N ALA A 151 -8.78 3.40 15.34
CA ALA A 151 -9.72 3.79 14.31
C ALA A 151 -10.81 2.73 14.12
N LEU A 152 -10.44 1.45 14.07
CA LEU A 152 -11.38 0.35 13.96
C LEU A 152 -12.36 0.28 15.14
N ALA A 153 -11.87 0.53 16.37
CA ALA A 153 -12.69 0.57 17.58
C ALA A 153 -13.68 1.76 17.60
N ALA A 154 -13.33 2.87 16.94
CA ALA A 154 -14.17 4.06 16.83
C ALA A 154 -15.27 3.94 15.75
N LEU A 155 -15.16 2.95 14.85
CA LEU A 155 -16.19 2.75 13.81
C LEU A 155 -17.50 2.24 14.42
N PRO A 156 -18.66 2.63 13.87
CA PRO A 156 -19.96 2.14 14.31
C PRO A 156 -20.02 0.60 14.32
N ARG A 157 -20.69 0.04 15.32
CA ARG A 157 -20.94 -1.40 15.37
C ARG A 157 -21.90 -1.80 14.26
N GLY A 158 -21.55 -2.82 13.47
CA GLY A 158 -22.35 -3.37 12.40
C GLY A 158 -22.02 -4.84 12.18
N GLU A 159 -22.80 -5.53 11.36
CA GLU A 159 -22.47 -6.89 10.94
C GLU A 159 -21.20 -6.87 10.10
N ARG A 160 -20.15 -7.49 10.61
CA ARG A 160 -18.86 -7.64 9.94
C ARG A 160 -18.45 -9.10 9.94
N VAL A 161 -18.11 -9.63 8.78
CA VAL A 161 -17.55 -10.99 8.65
C VAL A 161 -16.14 -11.02 9.26
N SER A 162 -15.37 -9.95 9.05
CA SER A 162 -14.09 -9.68 9.70
C SER A 162 -13.94 -8.19 9.92
N SER A 163 -13.42 -7.78 11.07
CA SER A 163 -13.22 -6.37 11.38
C SER A 163 -11.96 -5.80 10.70
N ALA A 164 -10.91 -6.59 10.59
CA ALA A 164 -9.66 -6.23 9.93
C ALA A 164 -8.89 -7.48 9.48
N LEU A 165 -8.03 -7.32 8.49
CA LEU A 165 -7.07 -8.32 8.02
C LEU A 165 -5.72 -7.64 7.83
N ALA A 166 -4.68 -8.17 8.47
CA ALA A 166 -3.30 -7.77 8.22
C ALA A 166 -2.62 -8.80 7.32
N VAL A 167 -1.88 -8.33 6.32
CA VAL A 167 -1.11 -9.16 5.39
C VAL A 167 0.34 -8.69 5.39
N GLY A 168 1.27 -9.57 5.77
CA GLY A 168 2.69 -9.26 5.82
C GLY A 168 3.48 -10.29 6.62
N ALA A 169 4.80 -10.14 6.65
CA ALA A 169 5.68 -10.99 7.47
C ALA A 169 5.46 -10.75 8.97
N THR A 170 5.11 -9.52 9.34
CA THR A 170 4.72 -9.09 10.68
C THR A 170 3.45 -8.27 10.58
N ALA A 171 2.47 -8.52 11.45
CA ALA A 171 1.31 -7.65 11.55
C ALA A 171 1.74 -6.26 12.08
N PRO A 172 1.23 -5.16 11.52
CA PRO A 172 1.38 -3.84 12.14
C PRO A 172 0.67 -3.78 13.48
N LEU A 173 1.08 -2.82 14.32
CA LEU A 173 0.47 -2.57 15.64
C LEU A 173 -1.03 -2.24 15.58
#